data_05696dc434e175f9de1aca3a441c6a2e
#
_entry.id   05696dc434e175f9de1aca3a441c6a2e
#
_cell.length_a   1.000
_cell.length_b   1.000
_cell.length_c   1.000
_cell.angle_alpha   90.00
_cell.angle_beta   90.00
_cell.angle_gamma   90.00
#
_symmetry.space_group_name_H-M   'P 1'
#
loop_
_entity.id
_entity.type
_entity.pdbx_description
1 polymer ?
#
loop_
_entity_poly.entity_id
_entity_poly.type
_entity_poly.pdbx_seq_one_letter_code
_entity_poly.pdbx_strand_id
1 'polypeptide(L)'
;MKKTTSISRRSLLAATAATGAAVAMPRILTAKRDSKQVIVGEGEHKFEVLHGWGALPDKYSWQTTHNVALDKAGNLYVIHEGRQNLKDHPSIFVFDPEGKFIRAFGNQFQGGGHGLEVRQEGKEEFLYVCAYQNVKAFAKLTLKGETVWEKYAPMDSGVYRKDEDTKRIKRWGRDAFLPTNFAFLDDGGFLLVDGYGS
;
A
#
# COMPACT_ATOMS: atom_id res chain seq x y z
N MET A 1 -25.29 56.32 14.95
CA MET A 1 -24.74 56.02 13.62
C MET A 1 -23.29 55.62 13.81
N LYS A 2 -22.96 54.32 13.65
CA LYS A 2 -21.59 53.85 13.71
C LYS A 2 -21.02 53.87 12.28
N LYS A 3 -19.96 54.62 12.04
CA LYS A 3 -19.24 54.65 10.74
C LYS A 3 -18.37 53.41 10.65
N THR A 4 -18.65 52.53 9.71
CA THR A 4 -17.82 51.39 9.34
C THR A 4 -16.72 51.92 8.41
N THR A 5 -15.47 51.92 8.87
CA THR A 5 -14.30 52.27 8.06
C THR A 5 -13.89 51.03 7.25
N SER A 6 -14.07 51.06 5.95
CA SER A 6 -13.60 50.00 5.06
C SER A 6 -12.09 50.18 4.81
N ILE A 7 -11.31 49.18 5.14
CA ILE A 7 -9.85 49.14 4.87
C ILE A 7 -9.67 48.69 3.40
N SER A 8 -9.08 49.57 2.56
CA SER A 8 -8.83 49.24 1.16
C SER A 8 -7.64 48.26 1.04
N ARG A 9 -7.67 47.44 -0.01
CA ARG A 9 -6.59 46.46 -0.31
C ARG A 9 -5.20 47.10 -0.47
N ARG A 10 -5.12 48.39 -0.80
CA ARG A 10 -3.87 49.17 -0.89
C ARG A 10 -3.30 49.51 0.46
N SER A 11 -4.11 49.71 1.50
CA SER A 11 -3.65 50.03 2.86
C SER A 11 -3.06 48.79 3.55
N LEU A 12 -3.44 47.55 3.13
CA LEU A 12 -2.90 46.32 3.67
C LEU A 12 -1.48 46.00 3.15
N LEU A 13 -1.15 46.48 1.95
CA LEU A 13 0.16 46.27 1.32
C LEU A 13 1.24 47.26 1.79
N ALA A 14 0.86 48.38 2.39
CA ALA A 14 1.79 49.39 2.89
C ALA A 14 2.28 49.15 4.34
N ALA A 15 1.65 48.22 5.08
CA ALA A 15 2.00 47.91 6.48
C ALA A 15 3.04 46.76 6.63
N THR A 16 3.53 46.15 5.54
CA THR A 16 4.45 45.02 5.56
C THR A 16 5.89 45.34 5.16
N ALA A 17 6.29 46.60 5.13
CA ALA A 17 7.62 47.04 4.70
C ALA A 17 8.60 47.36 5.84
N ALA A 18 8.40 46.89 7.05
CA ALA A 18 9.40 47.07 8.13
C ALA A 18 9.27 45.91 9.14
N THR A 19 10.00 44.79 8.90
CA THR A 19 10.75 44.06 9.94
C THR A 19 11.31 42.75 9.36
N GLY A 20 12.63 42.60 9.45
CA GLY A 20 13.34 41.36 9.69
C GLY A 20 13.22 40.22 8.72
N ALA A 21 14.33 39.81 8.12
CA ALA A 21 14.54 38.60 7.38
C ALA A 21 13.99 37.35 8.12
N ALA A 22 12.72 36.98 7.83
CA ALA A 22 12.19 35.67 8.15
C ALA A 22 12.48 34.77 6.95
N VAL A 23 13.28 33.74 7.18
CA VAL A 23 13.51 32.64 6.23
C VAL A 23 12.14 32.15 5.76
N ALA A 24 11.81 32.42 4.50
CA ALA A 24 10.59 31.93 3.88
C ALA A 24 10.75 30.43 3.63
N MET A 25 10.37 29.62 4.60
CA MET A 25 10.08 28.20 4.32
C MET A 25 8.93 28.17 3.30
N PRO A 26 9.04 27.39 2.22
CA PRO A 26 7.93 27.22 1.31
C PRO A 26 6.80 26.54 2.09
N ARG A 27 5.81 27.33 2.47
CA ARG A 27 4.53 26.75 2.89
C ARG A 27 3.88 26.20 1.63
N ILE A 28 3.83 24.89 1.53
CA ILE A 28 2.93 24.23 0.58
C ILE A 28 1.53 24.69 0.99
N LEU A 29 0.99 25.64 0.25
CA LEU A 29 -0.43 25.95 0.28
C LEU A 29 -1.13 24.72 -0.32
N THR A 30 -1.45 23.73 0.51
CA THR A 30 -2.47 22.76 0.15
C THR A 30 -3.73 23.58 -0.09
N ALA A 31 -4.07 23.77 -1.36
CA ALA A 31 -5.37 24.29 -1.74
C ALA A 31 -6.39 23.44 -0.99
N LYS A 32 -7.15 24.03 -0.08
CA LYS A 32 -8.34 23.42 0.47
C LYS A 32 -9.22 23.12 -0.75
N ARG A 33 -9.16 21.90 -1.27
CA ARG A 33 -10.22 21.42 -2.12
C ARG A 33 -11.47 21.48 -1.26
N ASP A 34 -12.46 22.26 -1.70
CA ASP A 34 -13.85 22.06 -1.26
C ASP A 34 -14.25 20.66 -1.75
N SER A 35 -13.76 19.64 -1.04
CA SER A 35 -14.20 18.28 -1.26
C SER A 35 -15.59 18.21 -0.64
N LYS A 36 -16.61 18.27 -1.50
CA LYS A 36 -17.91 17.77 -1.11
C LYS A 36 -17.67 16.40 -0.48
N GLN A 37 -18.03 16.26 0.78
CA GLN A 37 -17.99 14.99 1.48
C GLN A 37 -18.70 13.95 0.63
N VAL A 38 -17.97 12.96 0.14
CA VAL A 38 -18.54 11.91 -0.70
C VAL A 38 -19.00 10.79 0.22
N ILE A 39 -20.32 10.64 0.33
CA ILE A 39 -20.93 9.55 1.10
C ILE A 39 -21.39 8.49 0.12
N VAL A 40 -21.04 7.23 0.39
CA VAL A 40 -21.49 6.04 -0.35
C VAL A 40 -22.25 5.11 0.58
N GLY A 41 -23.19 4.33 0.03
CA GLY A 41 -24.03 3.39 0.79
C GLY A 41 -25.37 3.96 1.20
N GLU A 42 -26.19 3.13 1.84
CA GLU A 42 -27.59 3.43 2.24
C GLU A 42 -27.87 2.99 3.68
N GLY A 43 -28.91 3.58 4.29
CA GLY A 43 -29.36 3.23 5.63
C GLY A 43 -28.25 3.40 6.69
N GLU A 44 -27.98 2.35 7.43
CA GLU A 44 -26.94 2.29 8.46
C GLU A 44 -25.54 1.98 7.87
N HIS A 45 -25.46 1.60 6.59
CA HIS A 45 -24.23 1.27 5.89
C HIS A 45 -23.76 2.45 5.03
N LYS A 46 -23.57 3.62 5.67
CA LYS A 46 -23.04 4.82 5.01
C LYS A 46 -21.58 5.03 5.38
N PHE A 47 -20.76 5.29 4.36
CA PHE A 47 -19.33 5.49 4.52
C PHE A 47 -18.91 6.80 3.86
N GLU A 48 -18.04 7.53 4.53
CA GLU A 48 -17.37 8.69 3.94
C GLU A 48 -16.15 8.23 3.13
N VAL A 49 -16.03 8.73 1.90
CA VAL A 49 -14.85 8.48 1.06
C VAL A 49 -13.81 9.57 1.32
N LEU A 50 -12.69 9.19 1.91
CA LEU A 50 -11.56 10.08 2.17
C LEU A 50 -10.58 10.03 1.00
N HIS A 51 -10.65 11.02 0.10
CA HIS A 51 -9.71 11.15 -1.00
C HIS A 51 -8.34 11.67 -0.52
N GLY A 52 -7.27 11.06 -1.02
CA GLY A 52 -5.90 11.49 -0.72
C GLY A 52 -5.39 11.05 0.67
N TRP A 53 -6.11 10.14 1.31
CA TRP A 53 -5.62 9.45 2.49
C TRP A 53 -4.38 8.60 2.13
N GLY A 54 -3.37 8.54 2.99
CA GLY A 54 -2.17 7.76 2.72
C GLY A 54 -1.19 8.42 1.74
N ALA A 55 -0.72 9.63 2.04
CA ALA A 55 0.27 10.32 1.21
C ALA A 55 1.65 9.65 1.29
N LEU A 56 2.24 9.34 0.12
CA LEU A 56 3.60 8.82 0.03
C LEU A 56 4.64 9.95 0.08
N PRO A 57 5.84 9.68 0.61
CA PRO A 57 7.01 10.55 0.39
C PRO A 57 7.35 10.66 -1.11
N ASP A 58 7.91 11.80 -1.52
CA ASP A 58 8.22 12.12 -2.94
C ASP A 58 9.10 11.08 -3.66
N LYS A 59 9.91 10.35 -2.90
CA LYS A 59 10.77 9.28 -3.44
C LYS A 59 10.01 8.02 -3.88
N TYR A 60 8.73 7.90 -3.53
CA TYR A 60 7.90 6.76 -3.88
C TYR A 60 6.71 7.19 -4.73
N SER A 61 6.22 6.27 -5.53
CA SER A 61 5.02 6.46 -6.34
C SER A 61 4.08 5.27 -6.19
N TRP A 62 2.77 5.55 -6.24
CA TRP A 62 1.77 4.50 -6.36
C TRP A 62 1.91 3.78 -7.70
N GLN A 63 1.73 2.49 -7.65
CA GLN A 63 1.62 1.61 -8.82
C GLN A 63 0.28 0.89 -8.73
N THR A 64 0.03 -0.11 -9.56
CA THR A 64 -1.20 -0.90 -9.46
C THR A 64 -1.29 -1.58 -8.09
N THR A 65 -2.22 -1.14 -7.26
CA THR A 65 -2.47 -1.71 -5.93
C THR A 65 -3.40 -2.92 -6.06
N HIS A 66 -3.16 -3.96 -5.27
CA HIS A 66 -3.94 -5.19 -5.33
C HIS A 66 -4.65 -5.51 -4.01
N ASN A 67 -3.99 -5.28 -2.88
CA ASN A 67 -4.56 -5.69 -1.60
C ASN A 67 -4.10 -4.76 -0.46
N VAL A 68 -4.87 -4.82 0.63
CA VAL A 68 -4.60 -4.11 1.88
C VAL A 68 -4.84 -5.04 3.06
N ALA A 69 -4.10 -4.83 4.16
CA ALA A 69 -4.30 -5.54 5.42
C ALA A 69 -4.07 -4.60 6.61
N LEU A 70 -4.71 -4.87 7.73
CA LEU A 70 -4.55 -4.11 8.97
C LEU A 70 -3.90 -4.99 10.03
N ASP A 71 -2.97 -4.41 10.81
CA ASP A 71 -2.50 -5.02 12.03
C ASP A 71 -3.37 -4.62 13.24
N LYS A 72 -3.12 -5.22 14.40
CA LYS A 72 -3.83 -4.91 15.65
C LYS A 72 -3.69 -3.46 16.12
N ALA A 73 -2.62 -2.80 15.74
CA ALA A 73 -2.38 -1.39 16.07
C ALA A 73 -3.15 -0.45 15.15
N GLY A 74 -3.82 -0.98 14.11
CA GLY A 74 -4.55 -0.23 13.10
C GLY A 74 -3.66 0.29 11.97
N ASN A 75 -2.40 -0.14 11.89
CA ASN A 75 -1.57 0.23 10.75
C ASN A 75 -2.05 -0.47 9.48
N LEU A 76 -2.16 0.28 8.39
CA LEU A 76 -2.54 -0.23 7.09
C LEU A 76 -1.30 -0.59 6.27
N TYR A 77 -1.27 -1.82 5.80
CA TYR A 77 -0.31 -2.34 4.83
C TYR A 77 -0.95 -2.34 3.46
N VAL A 78 -0.28 -1.79 2.46
CA VAL A 78 -0.78 -1.74 1.08
C VAL A 78 0.27 -2.39 0.18
N ILE A 79 -0.12 -3.43 -0.56
CA ILE A 79 0.73 -4.05 -1.56
C ILE A 79 0.36 -3.58 -2.96
N HIS A 80 1.37 -3.34 -3.77
CA HIS A 80 1.20 -3.07 -5.19
C HIS A 80 2.09 -3.99 -6.03
N GLU A 81 1.71 -4.19 -7.28
CA GLU A 81 2.41 -5.08 -8.21
C GLU A 81 3.89 -4.72 -8.34
N GLY A 82 4.16 -3.43 -8.39
CA GLY A 82 5.48 -2.94 -8.67
C GLY A 82 5.86 -3.07 -10.16
N ARG A 83 7.11 -2.76 -10.46
CA ARG A 83 7.68 -2.89 -11.81
C ARG A 83 9.04 -3.56 -11.72
N GLN A 84 9.24 -4.60 -12.48
CA GLN A 84 10.46 -5.38 -12.45
C GLN A 84 11.75 -4.57 -12.68
N ASN A 85 11.66 -3.45 -13.37
CA ASN A 85 12.79 -2.54 -13.62
C ASN A 85 13.07 -1.55 -12.48
N LEU A 86 12.22 -1.52 -11.43
CA LEU A 86 12.37 -0.65 -10.27
C LEU A 86 12.80 -1.46 -9.04
N LYS A 87 13.93 -2.15 -9.11
CA LYS A 87 14.40 -3.09 -8.08
C LYS A 87 14.54 -2.48 -6.68
N ASP A 88 14.84 -1.20 -6.59
CA ASP A 88 15.01 -0.50 -5.32
C ASP A 88 13.70 0.10 -4.78
N HIS A 89 12.62 0.01 -5.54
CA HIS A 89 11.32 0.49 -5.10
C HIS A 89 10.59 -0.61 -4.31
N PRO A 90 10.13 -0.34 -3.08
CA PRO A 90 9.41 -1.32 -2.28
C PRO A 90 8.02 -1.61 -2.86
N SER A 91 7.50 -2.83 -2.64
CA SER A 91 6.15 -3.25 -3.05
C SER A 91 5.11 -3.10 -1.95
N ILE A 92 5.54 -2.86 -0.71
CA ILE A 92 4.63 -2.74 0.44
C ILE A 92 4.87 -1.41 1.14
N PHE A 93 3.79 -0.63 1.28
CA PHE A 93 3.77 0.62 2.03
C PHE A 93 2.96 0.45 3.31
N VAL A 94 3.42 1.07 4.40
CA VAL A 94 2.76 1.02 5.70
C VAL A 94 2.43 2.42 6.18
N PHE A 95 1.18 2.58 6.60
CA PHE A 95 0.63 3.83 7.13
C PHE A 95 0.06 3.61 8.52
N ASP A 96 0.10 4.65 9.36
CA ASP A 96 -0.61 4.65 10.62
C ASP A 96 -2.14 4.86 10.41
N PRO A 97 -2.96 4.76 11.48
CA PRO A 97 -4.42 4.98 11.38
C PRO A 97 -4.81 6.36 10.85
N GLU A 98 -3.96 7.35 10.95
CA GLU A 98 -4.16 8.71 10.46
C GLU A 98 -3.73 8.89 8.99
N GLY A 99 -3.18 7.84 8.35
CA GLY A 99 -2.71 7.85 6.96
C GLY A 99 -1.30 8.43 6.78
N LYS A 100 -0.55 8.59 7.87
CA LYS A 100 0.85 9.01 7.80
C LYS A 100 1.73 7.83 7.43
N PHE A 101 2.60 8.04 6.44
CA PHE A 101 3.57 7.03 6.04
C PHE A 101 4.53 6.68 7.19
N ILE A 102 4.67 5.38 7.48
CA ILE A 102 5.57 4.85 8.51
C ILE A 102 6.85 4.31 7.87
N ARG A 103 6.72 3.36 6.92
CA ARG A 103 7.83 2.66 6.28
C ARG A 103 7.41 1.98 4.99
N ALA A 104 8.40 1.47 4.26
CA ALA A 104 8.19 0.63 3.10
C ALA A 104 9.24 -0.48 3.02
N PHE A 105 8.86 -1.63 2.44
CA PHE A 105 9.71 -2.80 2.25
C PHE A 105 9.15 -3.71 1.15
N GLY A 106 9.73 -4.90 0.98
CA GLY A 106 9.23 -5.90 0.05
C GLY A 106 9.75 -5.74 -1.38
N ASN A 107 10.96 -5.22 -1.56
CA ASN A 107 11.59 -5.06 -2.88
C ASN A 107 11.67 -6.37 -3.67
N GLN A 108 11.76 -7.53 -2.96
CA GLN A 108 11.78 -8.84 -3.58
C GLN A 108 10.49 -9.19 -4.33
N PHE A 109 9.38 -8.51 -4.03
CA PHE A 109 8.08 -8.72 -4.68
C PHE A 109 7.82 -7.78 -5.86
N GLN A 110 8.79 -6.97 -6.24
CA GLN A 110 8.67 -6.06 -7.39
C GLN A 110 8.39 -6.80 -8.70
N GLY A 111 7.35 -6.37 -9.39
CA GLY A 111 6.85 -6.98 -10.61
C GLY A 111 5.93 -8.19 -10.38
N GLY A 112 5.34 -8.30 -9.17
CA GLY A 112 4.45 -9.40 -8.86
C GLY A 112 3.67 -9.28 -7.55
N GLY A 113 3.84 -8.22 -6.75
CA GLY A 113 3.10 -8.08 -5.49
C GLY A 113 1.59 -8.09 -5.70
N HIS A 114 0.86 -8.98 -4.98
CA HIS A 114 -0.57 -9.18 -5.19
C HIS A 114 -1.35 -9.37 -3.89
N GLY A 115 -1.32 -10.57 -3.27
CA GLY A 115 -2.05 -10.86 -2.05
C GLY A 115 -1.33 -10.40 -0.80
N LEU A 116 -2.09 -9.96 0.19
CA LEU A 116 -1.55 -9.46 1.46
C LEU A 116 -2.54 -9.74 2.59
N GLU A 117 -2.06 -10.39 3.66
CA GLU A 117 -2.86 -10.69 4.84
C GLU A 117 -2.01 -10.52 6.10
N VAL A 118 -2.57 -9.94 7.16
CA VAL A 118 -1.99 -9.96 8.51
C VAL A 118 -2.65 -11.07 9.32
N ARG A 119 -1.83 -11.93 9.91
CA ARG A 119 -2.30 -13.02 10.78
C ARG A 119 -1.67 -12.95 12.15
N GLN A 120 -2.53 -13.18 13.14
CA GLN A 120 -2.10 -13.42 14.51
C GLN A 120 -1.70 -14.88 14.68
N GLU A 121 -0.51 -15.12 15.17
CA GLU A 121 -0.02 -16.45 15.56
C GLU A 121 0.54 -16.39 16.99
N GLY A 122 -0.18 -16.97 17.90
CA GLY A 122 0.15 -16.84 19.32
C GLY A 122 0.07 -15.37 19.77
N LYS A 123 1.21 -14.82 20.18
CA LYS A 123 1.31 -13.41 20.65
C LYS A 123 1.81 -12.45 19.56
N GLU A 124 2.22 -12.95 18.41
CA GLU A 124 2.84 -12.19 17.34
C GLU A 124 1.92 -12.09 16.13
N GLU A 125 2.12 -11.05 15.33
CA GLU A 125 1.47 -10.88 14.04
C GLU A 125 2.49 -11.01 12.92
N PHE A 126 2.06 -11.65 11.85
CA PHE A 126 2.88 -11.87 10.66
C PHE A 126 2.13 -11.40 9.42
N LEU A 127 2.90 -10.99 8.43
CA LEU A 127 2.41 -10.60 7.13
C LEU A 127 2.60 -11.73 6.14
N TYR A 128 1.53 -12.18 5.51
CA TYR A 128 1.54 -13.16 4.45
C TYR A 128 1.39 -12.46 3.10
N VAL A 129 2.24 -12.81 2.16
CA VAL A 129 2.38 -12.13 0.86
C VAL A 129 2.30 -13.13 -0.27
N CYS A 130 1.47 -12.85 -1.27
CA CYS A 130 1.53 -13.51 -2.57
C CYS A 130 2.12 -12.57 -3.61
N ALA A 131 2.94 -13.12 -4.49
CA ALA A 131 3.51 -12.39 -5.61
C ALA A 131 3.49 -13.26 -6.87
N TYR A 132 2.78 -12.79 -7.89
CA TYR A 132 2.55 -13.49 -9.15
C TYR A 132 3.54 -13.04 -10.26
N GLN A 133 3.19 -13.19 -11.51
CA GLN A 133 3.92 -12.73 -12.69
C GLN A 133 5.43 -13.08 -12.70
N ASN A 134 6.29 -12.09 -12.45
CA ASN A 134 7.75 -12.25 -12.53
C ASN A 134 8.37 -12.78 -11.23
N VAL A 135 7.63 -12.81 -10.14
CA VAL A 135 8.12 -13.23 -8.81
C VAL A 135 7.77 -14.67 -8.52
N LYS A 136 6.50 -15.04 -8.67
CA LYS A 136 5.99 -16.42 -8.51
C LYS A 136 6.31 -17.02 -7.15
N ALA A 137 6.05 -16.26 -6.10
CA ALA A 137 6.38 -16.64 -4.73
C ALA A 137 5.22 -16.33 -3.78
N PHE A 138 5.21 -17.03 -2.67
CA PHE A 138 4.44 -16.66 -1.49
C PHE A 138 5.34 -16.72 -0.26
N ALA A 139 5.10 -15.83 0.69
CA ALA A 139 6.01 -15.63 1.79
C ALA A 139 5.29 -15.27 3.09
N LYS A 140 5.95 -15.56 4.22
CA LYS A 140 5.63 -15.05 5.54
C LYS A 140 6.73 -14.11 5.98
N LEU A 141 6.34 -12.92 6.41
CA LEU A 141 7.24 -11.88 6.90
C LEU A 141 6.87 -11.50 8.33
N THR A 142 7.82 -10.95 9.07
CA THR A 142 7.48 -10.13 10.24
C THR A 142 6.78 -8.85 9.79
N LEU A 143 6.08 -8.17 10.68
CA LEU A 143 5.49 -6.86 10.37
C LEU A 143 6.54 -5.77 10.03
N LYS A 144 7.82 -6.04 10.30
CA LYS A 144 8.94 -5.17 9.92
C LYS A 144 9.46 -5.44 8.50
N GLY A 145 8.99 -6.52 7.86
CA GLY A 145 9.39 -6.92 6.51
C GLY A 145 10.53 -7.94 6.45
N GLU A 146 10.95 -8.50 7.58
CA GLU A 146 11.95 -9.56 7.63
C GLU A 146 11.33 -10.88 7.18
N THR A 147 11.96 -11.59 6.25
CA THR A 147 11.45 -12.87 5.73
C THR A 147 11.60 -13.98 6.76
N VAL A 148 10.47 -14.57 7.16
CA VAL A 148 10.43 -15.77 7.99
C VAL A 148 10.62 -17.01 7.12
N TRP A 149 9.86 -17.08 6.01
CA TRP A 149 10.05 -18.04 4.94
C TRP A 149 9.51 -17.49 3.62
N GLU A 150 10.05 -17.98 2.51
CA GLU A 150 9.58 -17.73 1.14
C GLU A 150 9.52 -19.06 0.40
N LYS A 151 8.47 -19.30 -0.35
CA LYS A 151 8.21 -20.52 -1.12
C LYS A 151 7.76 -20.20 -2.54
N TYR A 152 7.97 -21.15 -3.41
CA TYR A 152 7.63 -21.09 -4.84
C TYR A 152 6.60 -22.17 -5.18
N ALA A 153 6.46 -22.49 -6.48
CA ALA A 153 5.52 -23.50 -6.96
C ALA A 153 5.65 -24.81 -6.19
N PRO A 154 4.54 -25.39 -5.69
CA PRO A 154 4.55 -26.68 -5.04
C PRO A 154 4.69 -27.81 -6.09
N MET A 155 5.92 -28.09 -6.50
CA MET A 155 6.24 -29.00 -7.60
C MET A 155 5.78 -30.44 -7.35
N ASP A 156 5.68 -30.86 -6.09
CA ASP A 156 5.19 -32.18 -5.70
C ASP A 156 3.71 -32.41 -6.08
N SER A 157 2.97 -31.33 -6.36
CA SER A 157 1.59 -31.41 -6.85
C SER A 157 1.48 -32.05 -8.25
N GLY A 158 2.55 -31.99 -9.04
CA GLY A 158 2.56 -32.45 -10.42
C GLY A 158 1.76 -31.60 -11.40
N VAL A 159 1.19 -30.48 -10.94
CA VAL A 159 0.35 -29.57 -11.75
C VAL A 159 1.20 -28.64 -12.62
N TYR A 160 2.34 -28.22 -12.11
CA TYR A 160 3.19 -27.22 -12.75
C TYR A 160 4.24 -27.84 -13.66
N ARG A 161 4.73 -27.05 -14.61
CA ARG A 161 5.85 -27.46 -15.48
C ARG A 161 7.08 -27.74 -14.66
N LYS A 162 7.92 -28.67 -15.14
CA LYS A 162 9.15 -29.12 -14.46
C LYS A 162 10.14 -28.01 -14.07
N ASP A 163 10.05 -26.85 -14.72
CA ASP A 163 10.95 -25.72 -14.49
C ASP A 163 10.25 -24.49 -13.90
N GLU A 164 9.03 -24.65 -13.38
CA GLU A 164 8.19 -23.53 -12.94
C GLU A 164 8.72 -22.83 -11.68
N ASP A 165 9.24 -23.59 -10.74
CA ASP A 165 9.77 -23.07 -9.48
C ASP A 165 11.10 -22.31 -9.61
N THR A 166 11.81 -22.51 -10.71
CA THR A 166 13.13 -21.93 -10.93
C THR A 166 13.13 -20.69 -11.84
N LYS A 167 12.00 -20.39 -12.47
CA LYS A 167 11.89 -19.30 -13.46
C LYS A 167 11.05 -18.13 -12.97
N ARG A 168 11.74 -17.05 -12.68
CA ARG A 168 11.13 -15.74 -12.37
C ARG A 168 10.84 -14.97 -13.67
N ILE A 169 10.00 -15.53 -14.54
CA ILE A 169 9.58 -14.89 -15.78
C ILE A 169 8.06 -14.82 -15.86
N LYS A 170 7.57 -13.72 -16.41
CA LYS A 170 6.14 -13.56 -16.68
C LYS A 170 5.70 -14.60 -17.69
N ARG A 171 4.84 -15.50 -17.27
CA ARG A 171 4.29 -16.56 -18.10
C ARG A 171 2.87 -16.85 -17.65
N TRP A 172 1.95 -16.80 -18.58
CA TRP A 172 0.53 -17.13 -18.38
C TRP A 172 0.24 -18.51 -18.92
N GLY A 173 -0.64 -19.24 -18.26
CA GLY A 173 -1.05 -20.58 -18.69
C GLY A 173 -1.39 -21.46 -17.51
N ARG A 174 -2.13 -22.53 -17.78
CA ARG A 174 -2.61 -23.47 -16.74
C ARG A 174 -1.50 -24.19 -15.98
N ASP A 175 -0.32 -24.30 -16.57
CA ASP A 175 0.85 -24.94 -16.01
C ASP A 175 1.83 -23.93 -15.35
N ALA A 176 1.42 -22.68 -15.18
CA ALA A 176 2.17 -21.63 -14.54
C ALA A 176 1.69 -21.38 -13.11
N PHE A 177 2.62 -21.16 -12.19
CA PHE A 177 2.33 -20.78 -10.81
C PHE A 177 2.20 -19.27 -10.67
N LEU A 178 1.00 -18.79 -10.38
CA LEU A 178 0.67 -17.37 -10.30
C LEU A 178 -0.18 -17.09 -9.04
N PRO A 179 0.42 -17.21 -7.84
CA PRO A 179 -0.32 -17.11 -6.57
C PRO A 179 -0.84 -15.69 -6.35
N THR A 180 -2.09 -15.59 -5.93
CA THR A 180 -2.78 -14.31 -5.81
C THR A 180 -3.22 -13.98 -4.39
N ASN A 181 -3.69 -14.95 -3.60
CA ASN A 181 -4.14 -14.68 -2.25
C ASN A 181 -4.19 -15.95 -1.39
N PHE A 182 -4.50 -15.77 -0.11
CA PHE A 182 -4.69 -16.83 0.88
C PHE A 182 -6.15 -16.89 1.35
N ALA A 183 -6.57 -18.07 1.79
CA ALA A 183 -7.70 -18.26 2.67
C ALA A 183 -7.21 -19.08 3.86
N PHE A 184 -7.26 -18.50 5.05
CA PHE A 184 -6.72 -19.15 6.25
C PHE A 184 -7.74 -20.03 6.93
N LEU A 185 -7.28 -21.13 7.51
CA LEU A 185 -8.07 -22.10 8.23
C LEU A 185 -7.88 -21.92 9.75
N ASP A 186 -8.84 -22.40 10.54
CA ASP A 186 -8.82 -22.28 12.00
C ASP A 186 -7.70 -23.12 12.66
N ASP A 187 -7.25 -24.17 12.00
CA ASP A 187 -6.16 -25.04 12.44
C ASP A 187 -4.75 -24.46 12.23
N GLY A 188 -4.67 -23.25 11.68
CA GLY A 188 -3.41 -22.58 11.34
C GLY A 188 -2.89 -22.88 9.94
N GLY A 189 -3.57 -23.75 9.19
CA GLY A 189 -3.33 -23.97 7.77
C GLY A 189 -3.85 -22.84 6.90
N PHE A 190 -3.59 -22.93 5.59
CA PHE A 190 -4.14 -22.02 4.60
C PHE A 190 -4.33 -22.69 3.24
N LEU A 191 -5.28 -22.19 2.49
CA LEU A 191 -5.42 -22.45 1.07
C LEU A 191 -4.72 -21.31 0.32
N LEU A 192 -3.90 -21.67 -0.66
CA LEU A 192 -3.24 -20.72 -1.55
C LEU A 192 -4.01 -20.68 -2.87
N VAL A 193 -4.44 -19.49 -3.27
CA VAL A 193 -5.18 -19.31 -4.52
C VAL A 193 -4.19 -19.02 -5.64
N ASP A 194 -4.20 -19.88 -6.66
CA ASP A 194 -3.47 -19.68 -7.92
C ASP A 194 -4.42 -19.08 -8.97
N GLY A 195 -4.64 -17.75 -8.85
CA GLY A 195 -5.73 -17.07 -9.53
C GLY A 195 -5.56 -16.89 -11.05
N TYR A 196 -4.35 -17.02 -11.57
CA TYR A 196 -4.03 -16.85 -13.00
C TYR A 196 -3.25 -18.04 -13.59
N GLY A 197 -3.01 -19.05 -12.80
CA GLY A 197 -2.32 -20.26 -13.18
C GLY A 197 -3.29 -21.38 -13.60
N SER A 198 -3.17 -22.53 -12.98
CA SER A 198 -3.93 -23.76 -13.28
C SER A 198 -5.33 -23.75 -12.75
#